data_7db225660a802efea1577032fa32fd0a
#
_entry.id   7db225660a802efea1577032fa32fd0a
#
_cell.length_a   1.000
_cell.length_b   1.000
_cell.length_c   1.000
_cell.angle_alpha   90.00
_cell.angle_beta   90.00
_cell.angle_gamma   90.00
#
_symmetry.space_group_name_H-M   'P 1'
#
loop_
_entity.id
_entity.type
_entity.pdbx_description
1 polymer ?
#
loop_
_entity_poly.entity_id
_entity_poly.type
_entity_poly.pdbx_seq_one_letter_code
_entity_poly.pdbx_strand_id
1 'polypeptide(L)'
;MYKRILLPIDSSSTSAQALAESIKLASEMRSKLRIVHVVKVGLPSDDDLESIIDVGELTQKLHHLGQTLLDKAAETARRAGVEPETGLLDAKKARVAVVLGEEAARWQADLVVMGTHGRVGFEYLLMGSVAEEFIRVANAPILIVRG
;
A
#
# COMPACT_ATOMS: atom_id res chain seq x y z
N MET A 1 -9.71 19.37 9.11
CA MET A 1 -9.71 18.43 7.99
C MET A 1 -8.59 17.42 8.15
N TYR A 2 -8.37 16.54 7.20
CA TYR A 2 -7.36 15.49 7.36
C TYR A 2 -5.95 16.04 7.32
N LYS A 3 -5.15 15.70 8.32
CA LYS A 3 -3.78 16.21 8.47
C LYS A 3 -2.72 15.16 8.13
N ARG A 4 -3.06 13.89 8.21
CA ARG A 4 -2.12 12.77 8.02
C ARG A 4 -2.77 11.69 7.16
N ILE A 5 -2.39 11.66 5.89
CA ILE A 5 -2.94 10.75 4.90
C ILE A 5 -1.98 9.59 4.69
N LEU A 6 -2.45 8.36 4.89
CA LEU A 6 -1.70 7.15 4.60
C LEU A 6 -2.16 6.57 3.27
N LEU A 7 -1.22 6.27 2.41
CA LEU A 7 -1.49 5.69 1.09
C LEU A 7 -0.70 4.41 0.91
N PRO A 8 -1.33 3.24 1.05
CA PRO A 8 -0.70 2.00 0.61
C PRO A 8 -0.76 1.88 -0.91
N ILE A 9 0.34 1.46 -1.51
CA ILE A 9 0.43 1.29 -2.96
C ILE A 9 0.93 -0.10 -3.34
N ASP A 10 0.55 -0.51 -4.53
CA ASP A 10 1.11 -1.66 -5.23
C ASP A 10 1.33 -1.28 -6.71
N SER A 11 1.55 -2.25 -7.57
CA SER A 11 1.78 -1.98 -9.00
C SER A 11 0.51 -1.87 -9.84
N SER A 12 -0.67 -1.84 -9.21
CA SER A 12 -1.94 -1.80 -9.92
C SER A 12 -2.27 -0.40 -10.47
N SER A 13 -3.15 -0.34 -11.47
CA SER A 13 -3.63 0.93 -12.03
C SER A 13 -4.45 1.73 -11.03
N THR A 14 -5.22 1.05 -10.17
CA THR A 14 -6.01 1.72 -9.12
C THR A 14 -5.12 2.35 -8.07
N SER A 15 -3.95 1.75 -7.81
CA SER A 15 -2.94 2.32 -6.92
C SER A 15 -2.39 3.63 -7.47
N ALA A 16 -2.14 3.71 -8.77
CA ALA A 16 -1.70 4.95 -9.42
C ALA A 16 -2.76 6.05 -9.32
N GLN A 17 -4.03 5.69 -9.46
CA GLN A 17 -5.14 6.64 -9.31
C GLN A 17 -5.30 7.08 -7.85
N ALA A 18 -5.12 6.17 -6.91
CA ALA A 18 -5.14 6.50 -5.49
C ALA A 18 -3.99 7.46 -5.12
N LEU A 19 -2.81 7.27 -5.73
CA LEU A 19 -1.69 8.18 -5.57
C LEU A 19 -2.04 9.59 -6.06
N ALA A 20 -2.60 9.70 -7.26
CA ALA A 20 -2.98 11.00 -7.81
C ALA A 20 -4.00 11.71 -6.92
N GLU A 21 -5.01 11.00 -6.44
CA GLU A 21 -6.03 11.55 -5.54
C GLU A 21 -5.44 11.97 -4.20
N SER A 22 -4.54 11.16 -3.64
CA SER A 22 -3.87 11.47 -2.37
C SER A 22 -3.00 12.71 -2.48
N ILE A 23 -2.28 12.87 -3.58
CA ILE A 23 -1.45 14.05 -3.85
C ILE A 23 -2.33 15.30 -3.91
N LYS A 24 -3.45 15.21 -4.62
CA LYS A 24 -4.40 16.32 -4.74
C LYS A 24 -4.94 16.72 -3.36
N LEU A 25 -5.39 15.76 -2.57
CA LEU A 25 -5.91 16.01 -1.23
C LEU A 25 -4.83 16.59 -0.31
N ALA A 26 -3.64 16.00 -0.32
CA ALA A 26 -2.54 16.49 0.52
C ALA A 26 -2.14 17.92 0.15
N SER A 27 -2.13 18.24 -1.13
CA SER A 27 -1.83 19.59 -1.61
C SER A 27 -2.90 20.60 -1.16
N GLU A 28 -4.17 20.27 -1.36
CA GLU A 28 -5.28 21.17 -1.02
C GLU A 28 -5.43 21.38 0.49
N MET A 29 -5.27 20.31 1.27
CA MET A 29 -5.46 20.36 2.74
C MET A 29 -4.17 20.60 3.50
N ARG A 30 -3.04 20.70 2.81
CA ARG A 30 -1.69 20.80 3.42
C ARG A 30 -1.44 19.67 4.40
N SER A 31 -1.81 18.47 4.00
CA SER A 31 -1.65 17.27 4.81
C SER A 31 -0.25 16.67 4.64
N LYS A 32 0.20 15.95 5.65
CA LYS A 32 1.35 15.05 5.49
C LYS A 32 0.87 13.83 4.74
N LEU A 33 1.67 13.37 3.78
CA LEU A 33 1.39 12.18 2.99
C LEU A 33 2.46 11.13 3.28
N ARG A 34 2.02 9.95 3.69
CA ARG A 34 2.91 8.81 3.85
C ARG A 34 2.50 7.72 2.88
N ILE A 35 3.44 7.31 2.03
CA ILE A 35 3.23 6.28 1.02
C ILE A 35 3.92 5.01 1.52
N VAL A 36 3.19 3.92 1.60
CA VAL A 36 3.72 2.64 2.08
C VAL A 36 3.46 1.51 1.09
N HIS A 37 4.34 0.53 1.12
CA HIS A 37 4.17 -0.70 0.38
C HIS A 37 4.46 -1.87 1.30
N VAL A 38 3.59 -2.87 1.29
CA VAL A 38 3.75 -4.06 2.13
C VAL A 38 4.29 -5.19 1.26
N VAL A 39 5.44 -5.70 1.66
CA VAL A 39 6.04 -6.89 1.05
C VAL A 39 5.50 -8.11 1.78
N LYS A 40 4.92 -9.01 1.01
CA LYS A 40 4.47 -10.30 1.53
C LYS A 40 5.03 -11.41 0.67
N VAL A 41 5.86 -12.25 1.29
CA VAL A 41 6.39 -13.44 0.64
C VAL A 41 5.43 -14.57 0.94
N GLY A 42 4.88 -15.19 -0.11
CA GLY A 42 4.07 -16.38 0.05
C GLY A 42 4.94 -17.51 0.58
N LEU A 43 4.50 -18.18 1.65
CA LEU A 43 5.19 -19.37 2.13
C LEU A 43 4.98 -20.49 1.11
N PRO A 44 6.06 -21.18 0.67
CA PRO A 44 5.87 -22.34 -0.18
C PRO A 44 5.06 -23.39 0.57
N SER A 45 4.12 -24.03 -0.14
CA SER A 45 3.41 -25.17 0.43
C SER A 45 4.42 -26.30 0.70
N ASP A 46 4.07 -27.23 1.57
CA ASP A 46 4.94 -28.37 1.89
C ASP A 46 5.38 -29.14 0.63
N ASP A 47 4.57 -29.15 -0.42
CA ASP A 47 4.87 -29.77 -1.69
C ASP A 47 5.93 -28.99 -2.49
N ASP A 48 6.10 -27.70 -2.20
CA ASP A 48 7.06 -26.82 -2.88
C ASP A 48 8.40 -26.73 -2.14
N LEU A 49 8.52 -27.35 -0.96
CA LEU A 49 9.75 -27.36 -0.17
C LEU A 49 10.93 -28.00 -0.91
N GLU A 50 10.65 -28.84 -1.89
CA GLU A 50 11.68 -29.44 -2.75
C GLU A 50 12.09 -28.51 -3.89
N SER A 51 11.29 -27.52 -4.23
CA SER A 51 11.69 -26.54 -5.21
C SER A 51 12.68 -25.59 -4.56
N ILE A 52 13.81 -25.45 -5.17
CA ILE A 52 14.98 -24.69 -4.70
C ILE A 52 14.66 -23.19 -4.79
N ILE A 53 13.64 -22.73 -4.07
CA ILE A 53 13.38 -21.29 -3.96
C ILE A 53 14.12 -20.79 -2.73
N ASP A 54 15.16 -20.02 -2.94
CA ASP A 54 15.80 -19.30 -1.86
C ASP A 54 14.85 -18.16 -1.43
N VAL A 55 14.19 -18.37 -0.30
CA VAL A 55 13.24 -17.40 0.26
C VAL A 55 13.94 -16.07 0.58
N GLY A 56 15.20 -16.13 1.02
CA GLY A 56 15.98 -14.93 1.28
C GLY A 56 16.23 -14.11 0.02
N GLU A 57 16.60 -14.76 -1.07
CA GLU A 57 16.80 -14.10 -2.36
C GLU A 57 15.49 -13.50 -2.91
N LEU A 58 14.41 -14.26 -2.82
CA LEU A 58 13.08 -13.77 -3.23
C LEU A 58 12.67 -12.55 -2.41
N THR A 59 12.88 -12.59 -1.10
CA THR A 59 12.57 -11.49 -0.20
C THR A 59 13.34 -10.23 -0.59
N GLN A 60 14.66 -10.36 -0.87
CA GLN A 60 15.48 -9.23 -1.30
C GLN A 60 14.98 -8.65 -2.62
N LYS A 61 14.58 -9.50 -3.56
CA LYS A 61 14.04 -9.06 -4.85
C LYS A 61 12.74 -8.28 -4.65
N LEU A 62 11.83 -8.78 -3.82
CA LEU A 62 10.56 -8.11 -3.54
C LEU A 62 10.80 -6.79 -2.79
N HIS A 63 11.75 -6.72 -1.89
CA HIS A 63 12.14 -5.46 -1.23
C HIS A 63 12.65 -4.45 -2.24
N HIS A 64 13.50 -4.88 -3.16
CA HIS A 64 14.03 -3.99 -4.21
C HIS A 64 12.92 -3.46 -5.10
N LEU A 65 12.02 -4.32 -5.55
CA LEU A 65 10.88 -3.92 -6.38
C LEU A 65 9.95 -2.96 -5.63
N GLY A 66 9.69 -3.25 -4.35
CA GLY A 66 8.88 -2.39 -3.51
C GLY A 66 9.50 -1.02 -3.29
N GLN A 67 10.79 -0.96 -3.06
CA GLN A 67 11.50 0.30 -2.88
C GLN A 67 11.48 1.13 -4.18
N THR A 68 11.65 0.48 -5.33
CA THR A 68 11.54 1.15 -6.63
C THR A 68 10.14 1.74 -6.83
N LEU A 69 9.11 1.00 -6.47
CA LEU A 69 7.72 1.46 -6.53
C LEU A 69 7.51 2.70 -5.66
N LEU A 70 8.02 2.66 -4.43
CA LEU A 70 7.94 3.78 -3.49
C LEU A 70 8.70 5.00 -4.00
N ASP A 71 9.89 4.80 -4.55
CA ASP A 71 10.71 5.91 -5.07
C ASP A 71 10.01 6.61 -6.23
N LYS A 72 9.39 5.86 -7.13
CA LYS A 72 8.61 6.43 -8.24
C LYS A 72 7.40 7.22 -7.73
N ALA A 73 6.68 6.68 -6.77
CA ALA A 73 5.53 7.35 -6.18
C ALA A 73 5.95 8.65 -5.49
N ALA A 74 7.04 8.60 -4.73
CA ALA A 74 7.58 9.77 -4.07
C ALA A 74 7.98 10.86 -5.06
N GLU A 75 8.61 10.49 -6.17
CA GLU A 75 8.99 11.43 -7.23
C GLU A 75 7.76 12.08 -7.85
N THR A 76 6.71 11.30 -8.10
CA THR A 76 5.43 11.83 -8.61
C THR A 76 4.85 12.88 -7.65
N ALA A 77 4.86 12.59 -6.36
CA ALA A 77 4.37 13.52 -5.34
C ALA A 77 5.21 14.80 -5.29
N ARG A 78 6.53 14.68 -5.31
CA ARG A 78 7.44 15.84 -5.29
C ARG A 78 7.25 16.75 -6.48
N ARG A 79 7.04 16.20 -7.67
CA ARG A 79 6.77 16.99 -8.89
C ARG A 79 5.48 17.81 -8.76
N ALA A 80 4.54 17.32 -7.97
CA ALA A 80 3.29 18.03 -7.70
C ALA A 80 3.38 18.95 -6.48
N GLY A 81 4.57 19.11 -5.89
CA GLY A 81 4.80 19.99 -4.75
C GLY A 81 4.50 19.39 -3.39
N VAL A 82 4.33 18.07 -3.31
CA VAL A 82 4.07 17.37 -2.04
C VAL A 82 5.28 16.51 -1.71
N GLU A 83 5.93 16.79 -0.58
CA GLU A 83 7.05 15.97 -0.09
C GLU A 83 6.49 14.84 0.78
N PRO A 84 6.55 13.57 0.31
CA PRO A 84 6.01 12.47 1.08
C PRO A 84 7.01 11.85 2.03
N GLU A 85 6.52 11.14 3.04
CA GLU A 85 7.28 10.10 3.72
C GLU A 85 7.01 8.78 2.98
N THR A 86 7.97 7.86 3.02
CA THR A 86 7.79 6.52 2.45
C THR A 86 8.15 5.46 3.48
N GLY A 87 7.56 4.29 3.33
CA GLY A 87 7.87 3.15 4.18
C GLY A 87 7.67 1.83 3.48
N LEU A 88 8.67 0.98 3.56
CA LEU A 88 8.60 -0.40 3.08
C LEU A 88 8.33 -1.28 4.29
N LEU A 89 7.20 -2.00 4.28
CA LEU A 89 6.74 -2.80 5.41
C LEU A 89 6.80 -4.28 5.05
N ASP A 90 7.12 -5.10 6.03
CA ASP A 90 7.14 -6.56 5.88
C ASP A 90 5.95 -7.18 6.61
N ALA A 91 5.13 -7.90 5.89
CA ALA A 91 4.00 -8.59 6.50
C ALA A 91 4.43 -9.86 7.24
N LYS A 92 5.51 -10.51 6.79
CA LYS A 92 5.93 -11.81 7.31
C LYS A 92 4.77 -12.81 7.25
N LYS A 93 4.29 -13.28 8.39
CA LYS A 93 3.14 -14.20 8.47
C LYS A 93 1.80 -13.48 8.62
N ALA A 94 1.81 -12.16 8.84
CA ALA A 94 0.60 -11.39 9.04
C ALA A 94 -0.10 -11.12 7.70
N ARG A 95 -1.38 -10.78 7.77
CA ARG A 95 -2.13 -10.33 6.61
C ARG A 95 -1.79 -8.89 6.29
N VAL A 96 -1.77 -8.56 5.00
CA VAL A 96 -1.44 -7.20 4.55
C VAL A 96 -2.34 -6.16 5.20
N ALA A 97 -3.64 -6.41 5.27
CA ALA A 97 -4.60 -5.49 5.89
C ALA A 97 -4.29 -5.22 7.37
N VAL A 98 -3.83 -6.23 8.10
CA VAL A 98 -3.44 -6.08 9.51
C VAL A 98 -2.20 -5.22 9.65
N VAL A 99 -1.19 -5.45 8.81
CA VAL A 99 0.03 -4.65 8.79
C VAL A 99 -0.28 -3.18 8.49
N LEU A 100 -1.16 -2.93 7.52
CA LEU A 100 -1.59 -1.58 7.18
C LEU A 100 -2.36 -0.91 8.33
N GLY A 101 -3.22 -1.66 9.02
CA GLY A 101 -3.95 -1.16 10.18
C GLY A 101 -3.01 -0.74 11.32
N GLU A 102 -2.00 -1.56 11.58
CA GLU A 102 -0.97 -1.25 12.59
C GLU A 102 -0.16 -0.02 12.20
N GLU A 103 0.21 0.10 10.92
CA GLU A 103 0.95 1.26 10.43
C GLU A 103 0.10 2.54 10.51
N ALA A 104 -1.17 2.46 10.16
CA ALA A 104 -2.09 3.59 10.26
C ALA A 104 -2.19 4.08 11.71
N ALA A 105 -2.29 3.17 12.66
CA ALA A 105 -2.34 3.50 14.09
C ALA A 105 -1.02 4.08 14.58
N ARG A 106 0.11 3.45 14.23
CA ARG A 106 1.44 3.88 14.64
C ARG A 106 1.75 5.29 14.12
N TRP A 107 1.45 5.55 12.87
CA TRP A 107 1.71 6.84 12.24
C TRP A 107 0.60 7.87 12.54
N GLN A 108 -0.47 7.44 13.20
CA GLN A 108 -1.62 8.29 13.52
C GLN A 108 -2.28 8.89 12.27
N ALA A 109 -2.52 8.04 11.28
CA ALA A 109 -3.25 8.44 10.09
C ALA A 109 -4.69 8.82 10.45
N ASP A 110 -5.16 9.93 9.94
CA ASP A 110 -6.56 10.35 10.09
C ASP A 110 -7.37 10.14 8.81
N LEU A 111 -6.70 9.74 7.72
CA LEU A 111 -7.34 9.28 6.50
C LEU A 111 -6.43 8.24 5.84
N VAL A 112 -7.03 7.15 5.37
CA VAL A 112 -6.34 6.17 4.53
C VAL A 112 -6.98 6.20 3.15
N VAL A 113 -6.17 6.32 2.11
CA VAL A 113 -6.65 6.30 0.72
C VAL A 113 -6.21 4.98 0.09
N MET A 114 -7.14 4.25 -0.50
CA MET A 114 -6.86 2.96 -1.11
C MET A 114 -7.51 2.83 -2.48
N GLY A 115 -6.85 2.12 -3.39
CA GLY A 115 -7.46 1.70 -4.64
C GLY A 115 -8.44 0.55 -4.40
N THR A 116 -9.44 0.41 -5.26
CA THR A 116 -10.45 -0.65 -5.14
C THR A 116 -9.90 -2.03 -5.41
N HIS A 117 -8.88 -2.15 -6.27
CA HIS A 117 -8.32 -3.43 -6.68
C HIS A 117 -6.83 -3.47 -6.37
N GLY A 118 -6.37 -4.62 -5.89
CA GLY A 118 -4.96 -4.87 -5.77
C GLY A 118 -4.37 -5.40 -7.08
N ARG A 119 -3.24 -6.07 -6.96
CA ARG A 119 -2.45 -6.63 -8.06
C ARG A 119 -3.22 -7.57 -8.97
N VAL A 120 -4.19 -8.29 -8.42
CA VAL A 120 -5.04 -9.22 -9.15
C VAL A 120 -6.45 -8.67 -9.09
N GLY A 121 -6.76 -7.75 -10.01
CA GLY A 121 -8.12 -7.25 -10.16
C GLY A 121 -8.91 -8.16 -11.07
N PHE A 122 -9.98 -8.72 -10.55
CA PHE A 122 -10.99 -9.35 -11.39
C PHE A 122 -12.03 -8.30 -11.73
N GLU A 123 -12.43 -8.22 -12.99
CA GLU A 123 -13.41 -7.25 -13.48
C GLU A 123 -14.75 -7.32 -12.72
N TYR A 124 -15.01 -8.41 -12.03
CA TYR A 124 -16.25 -8.67 -11.31
C TYR A 124 -16.23 -8.27 -9.85
N LEU A 125 -15.06 -7.97 -9.30
CA LEU A 125 -14.95 -7.60 -7.89
C LEU A 125 -15.05 -6.10 -7.75
N LEU A 126 -15.99 -5.65 -6.94
CA LEU A 126 -16.19 -4.24 -6.63
C LEU A 126 -15.02 -3.68 -5.81
N MET A 127 -14.36 -4.54 -5.02
CA MET A 127 -13.19 -4.18 -4.22
C MET A 127 -12.21 -5.34 -4.15
N GLY A 128 -10.92 -5.03 -4.06
CA GLY A 128 -9.89 -6.03 -3.83
C GLY A 128 -9.94 -6.59 -2.40
N SER A 129 -9.37 -7.77 -2.22
CA SER A 129 -9.40 -8.47 -0.93
C SER A 129 -8.73 -7.68 0.20
N VAL A 130 -7.63 -6.98 -0.08
CA VAL A 130 -6.92 -6.18 0.92
C VAL A 130 -7.79 -4.98 1.35
N ALA A 131 -8.40 -4.27 0.39
CA ALA A 131 -9.25 -3.13 0.70
C ALA A 131 -10.47 -3.56 1.50
N GLU A 132 -11.12 -4.66 1.11
CA GLU A 132 -12.28 -5.19 1.82
C GLU A 132 -11.94 -5.58 3.25
N GLU A 133 -10.83 -6.29 3.45
CA GLU A 133 -10.40 -6.69 4.79
C GLU A 133 -9.98 -5.47 5.62
N PHE A 134 -9.30 -4.50 5.01
CA PHE A 134 -8.85 -3.29 5.69
C PHE A 134 -10.03 -2.47 6.23
N ILE A 135 -11.12 -2.38 5.48
CA ILE A 135 -12.34 -1.70 5.94
C ILE A 135 -12.85 -2.28 7.26
N ARG A 136 -12.71 -3.58 7.44
CA ARG A 136 -13.17 -4.26 8.66
C ARG A 136 -12.27 -4.02 9.87
N VAL A 137 -10.97 -3.80 9.66
CA VAL A 137 -10.01 -3.71 10.76
C VAL A 137 -9.53 -2.27 11.02
N ALA A 138 -9.79 -1.35 10.13
CA ALA A 138 -9.28 0.01 10.23
C ALA A 138 -10.07 0.84 11.24
N ASN A 139 -9.36 1.70 11.98
CA ASN A 139 -9.95 2.65 12.91
C ASN A 139 -9.97 4.08 12.34
N ALA A 140 -9.42 4.29 11.17
CA ALA A 140 -9.39 5.59 10.50
C ALA A 140 -10.41 5.62 9.35
N PRO A 141 -10.92 6.81 8.99
CA PRO A 141 -11.69 6.97 7.76
C PRO A 141 -10.92 6.48 6.54
N ILE A 142 -11.63 5.91 5.58
CA ILE A 142 -11.04 5.35 4.36
C ILE A 142 -11.71 5.99 3.15
N LEU A 143 -10.90 6.48 2.24
CA LEU A 143 -11.35 6.91 0.92
C LEU A 143 -10.97 5.84 -0.09
N ILE A 144 -11.97 5.28 -0.76
CA ILE A 144 -11.75 4.26 -1.79
C ILE A 144 -11.76 4.95 -3.16
N VAL A 145 -10.68 4.73 -3.90
CA VAL A 145 -10.53 5.28 -5.25
C VAL A 145 -10.78 4.17 -6.27
N ARG A 146 -11.74 4.40 -7.13
CA ARG A 146 -12.09 3.45 -8.18
C ARG A 146 -11.20 3.66 -9.40
N GLY A 147 -10.86 2.54 -10.01
CA GLY A 147 -10.12 2.54 -11.25
C GLY A 147 -10.98 2.57 -12.49
#